data_e59a660e132470e742c402d0be938cdf
#
_entry.id   e59a660e132470e742c402d0be938cdf
#
_cell.length_a   1.000
_cell.length_b   1.000
_cell.length_c   1.000
_cell.angle_alpha   90.00
_cell.angle_beta   90.00
_cell.angle_gamma   90.00
#
_symmetry.space_group_name_H-M   'P 1'
#
loop_
_entity.id
_entity.type
_entity.pdbx_description
1 polymer ?
#
loop_
_entity_poly.entity_id
_entity_poly.type
_entity_poly.pdbx_seq_one_letter_code
_entity_poly.pdbx_strand_id
1 'polypeptide(L)'
;MTLFDVVFSGNDTVYGLTENAINEAIAKYGEDKAVAFPDTAYSLPCYYGVTGTKVGNLGELKAALGVVKTLMTREQKLNDAFMSGVATALCAEFIEVLKYIDGATPYEAPCYGHLADAVIRELGVPLVTGDIPGVAVILGAAPTAEEGVALVKSYQAQGILVTLVGGIVDQCEQMGYKTGANVRVIPLGKDVTSVIHVVSVAIRAALIFGNVTAGDAGALMEYTMKRVPAFVNAFAPLDPVIVACGAGAIALGFPVITNEDTFKVPKSLIVQPDVSKFNATSLEARDIKIKITNIDIPVAYASAFEGEIIRRKDMQVEFDGSRVDCFELVQTKDMSEVEDHKIEVIGPDIDTFEVGSKHSLAYIVEVAGKSMQPDFEPVIERKFHSYLNCVEGAYHTGQRDMFRIRIGKECFNAGFRAKHIGEILYAKVKSEFAAVVDRCQVKVITDADLCTKLRHELAIPVFDKRDERLNTLTDESVEVYYSCIMCQAFSPSHVCVVTPERLGLCGAVSWLDAKATHQLDPQGP
;
A
#
# COMPACT_ATOMS: atom_id res chain seq x y z
N MET A 1 -22.43 15.76 29.22
CA MET A 1 -22.49 15.57 27.75
C MET A 1 -22.34 14.08 27.50
N THR A 2 -23.31 13.45 26.87
CA THR A 2 -23.22 12.02 26.55
C THR A 2 -22.36 11.83 25.29
N LEU A 3 -21.89 10.60 25.04
CA LEU A 3 -21.21 10.27 23.77
C LEU A 3 -22.07 10.65 22.56
N PHE A 4 -23.37 10.41 22.65
CA PHE A 4 -24.33 10.77 21.60
C PHE A 4 -24.34 12.27 21.32
N ASP A 5 -24.37 13.10 22.37
CA ASP A 5 -24.33 14.56 22.21
C ASP A 5 -23.06 15.03 21.47
N VAL A 6 -21.92 14.39 21.77
CA VAL A 6 -20.63 14.71 21.12
C VAL A 6 -20.64 14.30 19.66
N VAL A 7 -21.06 13.06 19.34
CA VAL A 7 -21.17 12.58 17.95
C VAL A 7 -22.11 13.47 17.15
N PHE A 8 -23.28 13.80 17.71
CA PHE A 8 -24.27 14.62 17.03
C PHE A 8 -23.77 16.04 16.79
N SER A 9 -23.09 16.64 17.76
CA SER A 9 -22.48 17.96 17.62
C SER A 9 -21.40 17.98 16.53
N GLY A 10 -20.54 16.97 16.50
CA GLY A 10 -19.53 16.84 15.45
C GLY A 10 -20.14 16.66 14.06
N ASN A 11 -21.17 15.81 13.96
CA ASN A 11 -21.90 15.60 12.72
C ASN A 11 -22.61 16.89 12.24
N ASP A 12 -23.27 17.62 13.12
CA ASP A 12 -23.93 18.87 12.77
C ASP A 12 -22.93 19.92 12.29
N THR A 13 -21.74 19.97 12.91
CA THR A 13 -20.64 20.85 12.48
C THR A 13 -20.19 20.53 11.06
N VAL A 14 -19.87 19.27 10.78
CA VAL A 14 -19.39 18.86 9.45
C VAL A 14 -20.49 19.00 8.39
N TYR A 15 -21.73 18.68 8.72
CA TYR A 15 -22.87 18.88 7.84
C TYR A 15 -23.04 20.36 7.44
N GLY A 16 -23.01 21.26 8.41
CA GLY A 16 -23.11 22.70 8.16
C GLY A 16 -21.97 23.25 7.29
N LEU A 17 -20.74 22.79 7.54
CA LEU A 17 -19.59 23.12 6.68
C LEU A 17 -19.79 22.62 5.25
N THR A 18 -20.31 21.40 5.09
CA THR A 18 -20.57 20.80 3.78
C THR A 18 -21.67 21.57 3.02
N GLU A 19 -22.75 21.92 3.69
CA GLU A 19 -23.84 22.69 3.08
C GLU A 19 -23.36 24.05 2.58
N ASN A 20 -22.56 24.75 3.38
CA ASN A 20 -21.98 26.03 2.98
C ASN A 20 -21.02 25.86 1.79
N ALA A 21 -20.13 24.87 1.84
CA ALA A 21 -19.17 24.62 0.77
C ALA A 21 -19.86 24.26 -0.57
N ILE A 22 -20.93 23.46 -0.54
CA ILE A 22 -21.71 23.14 -1.74
C ILE A 22 -22.37 24.41 -2.31
N ASN A 23 -22.97 25.25 -1.46
CA ASN A 23 -23.63 26.47 -1.91
C ASN A 23 -22.62 27.46 -2.51
N GLU A 24 -21.45 27.60 -1.93
CA GLU A 24 -20.34 28.42 -2.45
C GLU A 24 -19.84 27.89 -3.81
N ALA A 25 -19.64 26.59 -3.92
CA ALA A 25 -19.23 25.96 -5.17
C ALA A 25 -20.25 26.14 -6.29
N ILE A 26 -21.55 25.95 -6.00
CA ILE A 26 -22.63 26.20 -6.96
C ILE A 26 -22.68 27.67 -7.38
N ALA A 27 -22.53 28.60 -6.45
CA ALA A 27 -22.48 30.03 -6.77
C ALA A 27 -21.30 30.39 -7.67
N LYS A 28 -20.17 29.71 -7.51
CA LYS A 28 -18.93 29.94 -8.27
C LYS A 28 -18.92 29.25 -9.64
N TYR A 29 -19.40 28.02 -9.72
CA TYR A 29 -19.22 27.15 -10.89
C TYR A 29 -20.51 26.77 -11.61
N GLY A 30 -21.69 26.97 -10.99
CA GLY A 30 -22.99 26.51 -11.47
C GLY A 30 -23.28 25.05 -11.11
N GLU A 31 -24.56 24.67 -11.17
CA GLU A 31 -25.02 23.33 -10.79
C GLU A 31 -24.52 22.21 -11.72
N ASP A 32 -24.26 22.53 -12.99
CA ASP A 32 -23.81 21.58 -14.00
C ASP A 32 -22.32 21.23 -13.91
N LYS A 33 -21.56 21.90 -13.03
CA LYS A 33 -20.14 21.60 -12.83
C LYS A 33 -19.95 20.15 -12.42
N ALA A 34 -19.15 19.41 -13.19
CA ALA A 34 -18.85 18.01 -12.92
C ALA A 34 -18.19 17.82 -11.55
N VAL A 35 -18.63 16.80 -10.83
CA VAL A 35 -18.08 16.32 -9.57
C VAL A 35 -17.26 15.07 -9.87
N ALA A 36 -15.96 15.15 -9.70
CA ALA A 36 -15.08 14.00 -9.85
C ALA A 36 -13.79 14.23 -9.07
N PHE A 37 -13.28 13.17 -8.48
CA PHE A 37 -11.85 13.10 -8.15
C PHE A 37 -11.14 12.58 -9.41
N PRO A 38 -10.05 13.21 -9.86
CA PRO A 38 -9.23 12.60 -10.89
C PRO A 38 -8.60 11.32 -10.38
N ASP A 39 -8.24 10.48 -11.32
CA ASP A 39 -7.59 9.20 -11.06
C ASP A 39 -8.43 8.20 -10.25
N THR A 40 -9.75 8.37 -10.18
CA THR A 40 -10.66 7.39 -9.57
C THR A 40 -11.78 6.97 -10.53
N ALA A 41 -12.19 5.70 -10.42
CA ALA A 41 -13.30 5.16 -11.21
C ALA A 41 -14.68 5.67 -10.74
N TYR A 42 -14.74 6.25 -9.56
CA TYR A 42 -15.97 6.76 -8.94
C TYR A 42 -15.80 8.21 -8.53
N SER A 43 -16.78 9.04 -8.82
CA SER A 43 -16.77 10.44 -8.41
C SER A 43 -16.83 10.60 -6.88
N LEU A 44 -17.64 9.79 -6.21
CA LEU A 44 -17.81 9.76 -4.76
C LEU A 44 -17.93 8.30 -4.31
N PRO A 45 -16.82 7.58 -4.13
CA PRO A 45 -16.85 6.14 -3.83
C PRO A 45 -17.55 5.78 -2.53
N CYS A 46 -17.40 6.60 -1.47
CA CYS A 46 -18.06 6.32 -0.20
C CYS A 46 -19.56 6.52 -0.29
N TYR A 47 -20.00 7.63 -0.85
CA TYR A 47 -21.41 7.91 -1.06
C TYR A 47 -22.06 6.85 -1.97
N TYR A 48 -21.40 6.54 -3.10
CA TYR A 48 -21.88 5.49 -4.01
C TYR A 48 -21.93 4.13 -3.32
N GLY A 49 -20.88 3.75 -2.61
CA GLY A 49 -20.83 2.47 -1.90
C GLY A 49 -21.95 2.31 -0.87
N VAL A 50 -22.22 3.37 -0.10
CA VAL A 50 -23.23 3.34 0.98
C VAL A 50 -24.65 3.45 0.43
N THR A 51 -24.90 4.26 -0.63
CA THR A 51 -26.25 4.59 -1.10
C THR A 51 -26.65 3.92 -2.41
N GLY A 52 -25.70 3.40 -3.18
CA GLY A 52 -25.90 2.90 -4.54
C GLY A 52 -26.14 3.99 -5.59
N THR A 53 -26.10 5.27 -5.21
CA THR A 53 -26.41 6.40 -6.09
C THR A 53 -25.13 7.10 -6.54
N LYS A 54 -24.99 7.32 -7.84
CA LYS A 54 -23.89 8.10 -8.42
C LYS A 54 -24.22 9.58 -8.41
N VAL A 55 -23.19 10.41 -8.31
CA VAL A 55 -23.26 11.86 -8.36
C VAL A 55 -22.33 12.35 -9.47
N GLY A 56 -22.85 13.09 -10.43
CA GLY A 56 -22.09 13.56 -11.58
C GLY A 56 -21.84 15.07 -11.61
N ASN A 57 -22.62 15.87 -10.89
CA ASN A 57 -22.50 17.34 -10.87
C ASN A 57 -22.86 17.95 -9.52
N LEU A 58 -22.63 19.26 -9.35
CA LEU A 58 -22.89 19.97 -8.09
C LEU A 58 -24.37 20.03 -7.71
N GLY A 59 -25.28 20.07 -8.67
CA GLY A 59 -26.72 20.01 -8.40
C GLY A 59 -27.11 18.67 -7.80
N GLU A 60 -26.61 17.57 -8.34
CA GLU A 60 -26.81 16.24 -7.79
C GLU A 60 -26.10 16.07 -6.42
N LEU A 61 -24.92 16.70 -6.24
CA LEU A 61 -24.24 16.72 -4.94
C LEU A 61 -25.08 17.39 -3.86
N LYS A 62 -25.75 18.49 -4.20
CA LYS A 62 -26.69 19.17 -3.30
C LYS A 62 -27.88 18.28 -2.94
N ALA A 63 -28.41 17.56 -3.91
CA ALA A 63 -29.48 16.59 -3.68
C ALA A 63 -28.98 15.43 -2.79
N ALA A 64 -27.77 14.94 -3.04
CA ALA A 64 -27.13 13.91 -2.24
C ALA A 64 -26.95 14.31 -0.77
N LEU A 65 -26.63 15.59 -0.49
CA LEU A 65 -26.57 16.09 0.90
C LEU A 65 -27.95 15.97 1.60
N GLY A 66 -29.05 16.15 0.87
CA GLY A 66 -30.38 15.89 1.38
C GLY A 66 -30.62 14.42 1.78
N VAL A 67 -30.05 13.48 1.02
CA VAL A 67 -30.07 12.05 1.38
C VAL A 67 -29.24 11.81 2.64
N VAL A 68 -28.03 12.37 2.74
CA VAL A 68 -27.17 12.25 3.94
C VAL A 68 -27.91 12.76 5.19
N LYS A 69 -28.70 13.82 5.07
CA LYS A 69 -29.51 14.34 6.19
C LYS A 69 -30.46 13.30 6.76
N THR A 70 -30.98 12.39 5.93
CA THR A 70 -31.91 11.34 6.40
C THR A 70 -31.24 10.31 7.32
N LEU A 71 -29.89 10.19 7.26
CA LEU A 71 -29.10 9.32 8.14
C LEU A 71 -28.91 9.93 9.55
N MET A 72 -29.12 11.24 9.68
CA MET A 72 -28.86 12.01 10.90
C MET A 72 -30.01 11.90 11.90
N THR A 73 -30.32 10.68 12.35
CA THR A 73 -31.30 10.46 13.41
C THR A 73 -30.77 10.86 14.79
N ARG A 74 -31.66 11.23 15.75
CA ARG A 74 -31.26 11.84 17.05
C ARG A 74 -31.98 11.20 18.24
N GLU A 75 -32.31 9.91 18.15
CA GLU A 75 -33.03 9.20 19.21
C GLU A 75 -32.16 8.73 20.37
N GLN A 76 -30.86 9.11 20.39
CA GLN A 76 -29.89 8.74 21.40
C GLN A 76 -29.70 7.21 21.54
N LYS A 77 -29.81 6.49 20.43
CA LYS A 77 -29.47 5.08 20.32
C LYS A 77 -28.10 4.92 19.70
N LEU A 78 -27.44 3.80 20.01
CA LEU A 78 -26.12 3.50 19.45
C LEU A 78 -26.12 3.51 17.92
N ASN A 79 -27.16 2.97 17.30
CA ASN A 79 -27.32 3.00 15.85
C ASN A 79 -27.38 4.42 15.28
N ASP A 80 -28.01 5.36 16.01
CA ASP A 80 -28.10 6.76 15.57
C ASP A 80 -26.73 7.44 15.59
N ALA A 81 -25.89 7.12 16.58
CA ALA A 81 -24.52 7.60 16.63
C ALA A 81 -23.70 7.05 15.46
N PHE A 82 -23.85 5.78 15.14
CA PHE A 82 -23.17 5.18 13.98
C PHE A 82 -23.64 5.75 12.66
N MET A 83 -24.95 5.91 12.46
CA MET A 83 -25.48 6.51 11.25
C MET A 83 -25.09 7.99 11.11
N SER A 84 -25.05 8.73 12.21
CA SER A 84 -24.50 10.09 12.21
C SER A 84 -23.00 10.11 11.88
N GLY A 85 -22.25 9.11 12.33
CA GLY A 85 -20.85 8.92 11.95
C GLY A 85 -20.69 8.64 10.45
N VAL A 86 -21.54 7.78 9.89
CA VAL A 86 -21.56 7.55 8.42
C VAL A 86 -21.90 8.85 7.68
N ALA A 87 -22.91 9.58 8.12
CA ALA A 87 -23.26 10.89 7.56
C ALA A 87 -22.07 11.86 7.61
N THR A 88 -21.30 11.86 8.71
CA THR A 88 -20.08 12.67 8.84
C THR A 88 -19.03 12.27 7.80
N ALA A 89 -18.80 10.97 7.60
CA ALA A 89 -17.87 10.46 6.59
C ALA A 89 -18.28 10.86 5.17
N LEU A 90 -19.56 10.77 4.83
CA LEU A 90 -20.07 11.20 3.53
C LEU A 90 -19.96 12.72 3.32
N CYS A 91 -20.23 13.50 4.35
CA CYS A 91 -19.98 14.95 4.34
C CYS A 91 -18.50 15.28 4.15
N ALA A 92 -17.61 14.53 4.80
CA ALA A 92 -16.18 14.70 4.60
C ALA A 92 -15.77 14.42 3.14
N GLU A 93 -16.34 13.40 2.50
CA GLU A 93 -16.11 13.12 1.08
C GLU A 93 -16.57 14.29 0.19
N PHE A 94 -17.74 14.89 0.49
CA PHE A 94 -18.23 16.03 -0.24
C PHE A 94 -17.32 17.26 -0.08
N ILE A 95 -16.82 17.52 1.12
CA ILE A 95 -15.86 18.62 1.36
C ILE A 95 -14.58 18.38 0.56
N GLU A 96 -14.03 17.17 0.60
CA GLU A 96 -12.77 16.89 -0.08
C GLU A 96 -12.90 16.98 -1.60
N VAL A 97 -14.00 16.51 -2.21
CA VAL A 97 -14.20 16.67 -3.65
C VAL A 97 -14.38 18.13 -4.05
N LEU A 98 -14.98 18.95 -3.19
CA LEU A 98 -15.12 20.39 -3.44
C LEU A 98 -13.77 21.11 -3.37
N LYS A 99 -12.93 20.79 -2.39
CA LYS A 99 -11.54 21.28 -2.33
C LYS A 99 -10.81 20.95 -3.62
N TYR A 100 -11.01 19.74 -4.13
CA TYR A 100 -10.38 19.29 -5.36
C TYR A 100 -10.85 20.07 -6.60
N ILE A 101 -12.18 20.26 -6.73
CA ILE A 101 -12.78 21.06 -7.81
C ILE A 101 -12.27 22.50 -7.77
N ASP A 102 -11.99 23.02 -6.60
CA ASP A 102 -11.48 24.38 -6.39
C ASP A 102 -9.97 24.49 -6.65
N GLY A 103 -9.30 23.38 -6.92
CA GLY A 103 -7.85 23.31 -7.13
C GLY A 103 -7.04 23.41 -5.84
N ALA A 104 -7.70 23.36 -4.68
CA ALA A 104 -7.01 23.31 -3.40
C ALA A 104 -6.43 21.91 -3.17
N THR A 105 -5.15 21.84 -2.89
CA THR A 105 -4.55 20.63 -2.39
C THR A 105 -4.73 20.55 -0.88
N PRO A 106 -5.28 19.46 -0.34
CA PRO A 106 -5.48 19.35 1.11
C PRO A 106 -4.19 19.45 1.90
N TYR A 107 -3.08 19.08 1.28
CA TYR A 107 -1.74 19.14 1.84
C TYR A 107 -0.71 19.17 0.70
N GLU A 108 0.46 19.76 0.91
CA GLU A 108 1.55 19.78 -0.08
C GLU A 108 2.21 18.42 -0.32
N ALA A 109 1.81 17.40 0.42
CA ALA A 109 2.24 16.04 0.17
C ALA A 109 1.64 15.48 -1.14
N PRO A 110 2.22 14.42 -1.72
CA PRO A 110 1.80 13.88 -3.01
C PRO A 110 0.42 13.20 -3.00
N CYS A 111 -0.38 13.38 -1.96
CA CYS A 111 -1.73 12.84 -1.84
C CYS A 111 -2.74 13.94 -2.08
N TYR A 112 -3.34 13.93 -3.26
CA TYR A 112 -4.41 14.82 -3.64
C TYR A 112 -5.73 14.06 -3.64
N GLY A 113 -6.78 14.66 -3.11
CA GLY A 113 -8.09 14.04 -3.11
C GLY A 113 -8.11 12.68 -2.40
N HIS A 114 -8.90 11.74 -2.84
CA HIS A 114 -8.77 10.35 -2.39
C HIS A 114 -7.35 9.89 -2.67
N LEU A 115 -6.77 9.08 -1.80
CA LEU A 115 -5.42 8.53 -1.98
C LEU A 115 -5.19 8.31 -3.46
N ALA A 116 -4.38 9.18 -4.08
CA ALA A 116 -4.19 9.15 -5.51
C ALA A 116 -3.76 7.73 -5.91
N ASP A 117 -4.24 7.25 -7.03
CA ASP A 117 -3.91 5.89 -7.45
C ASP A 117 -2.39 5.68 -7.59
N ALA A 118 -1.63 6.76 -7.82
CA ALA A 118 -0.18 6.75 -7.74
C ALA A 118 0.33 6.28 -6.37
N VAL A 119 -0.26 6.76 -5.29
CA VAL A 119 0.09 6.36 -3.92
C VAL A 119 -0.31 4.90 -3.66
N ILE A 120 -1.50 4.50 -4.10
CA ILE A 120 -1.95 3.11 -3.99
C ILE A 120 -0.98 2.17 -4.73
N ARG A 121 -0.49 2.58 -5.88
CA ARG A 121 0.49 1.82 -6.67
C ARG A 121 1.82 1.64 -5.94
N GLU A 122 2.36 2.72 -5.38
CA GLU A 122 3.62 2.68 -4.64
C GLU A 122 3.51 1.82 -3.37
N LEU A 123 2.33 1.76 -2.79
CA LEU A 123 2.06 0.94 -1.62
C LEU A 123 1.94 -0.56 -1.96
N GLY A 124 1.83 -0.90 -3.23
CA GLY A 124 1.59 -2.26 -3.64
C GLY A 124 0.41 -2.83 -2.89
N VAL A 125 -0.79 -2.37 -3.21
CA VAL A 125 -2.04 -2.68 -2.48
C VAL A 125 -1.99 -4.10 -1.88
N PRO A 126 -2.35 -4.31 -0.60
CA PRO A 126 -2.22 -5.58 0.13
C PRO A 126 -2.82 -6.79 -0.59
N LEU A 127 -3.68 -6.50 -1.56
CA LEU A 127 -4.36 -7.47 -2.40
C LEU A 127 -3.43 -8.37 -3.22
N VAL A 128 -2.21 -7.92 -3.53
CA VAL A 128 -1.34 -8.66 -4.46
C VAL A 128 -0.19 -9.39 -3.76
N THR A 129 0.38 -8.79 -2.76
CA THR A 129 1.66 -9.24 -2.22
C THR A 129 1.67 -9.54 -0.74
N GLY A 130 0.66 -9.12 0.01
CA GLY A 130 0.71 -9.14 1.47
C GLY A 130 1.84 -8.30 2.07
N ASP A 131 2.45 -7.40 1.27
CA ASP A 131 3.57 -6.57 1.71
C ASP A 131 3.16 -5.50 2.74
N ILE A 132 1.88 -5.21 2.84
CA ILE A 132 1.31 -4.32 3.85
C ILE A 132 0.45 -5.15 4.80
N PRO A 133 0.98 -5.49 6.00
CA PRO A 133 0.24 -6.32 6.96
C PRO A 133 -0.98 -5.58 7.53
N GLY A 134 -1.00 -4.25 7.47
CA GLY A 134 -2.10 -3.45 7.95
C GLY A 134 -1.98 -1.98 7.61
N VAL A 135 -3.06 -1.25 7.84
CA VAL A 135 -3.15 0.20 7.66
C VAL A 135 -3.53 0.86 8.99
N ALA A 136 -2.65 1.69 9.50
CA ALA A 136 -2.91 2.53 10.67
C ALA A 136 -3.38 3.91 10.23
N VAL A 137 -4.54 4.33 10.70
CA VAL A 137 -5.03 5.72 10.56
C VAL A 137 -4.81 6.42 11.88
N ILE A 138 -3.92 7.41 11.92
CA ILE A 138 -3.66 8.20 13.12
C ILE A 138 -4.40 9.52 13.00
N LEU A 139 -5.32 9.76 13.93
CA LEU A 139 -6.27 10.86 13.91
C LEU A 139 -6.09 11.78 15.14
N GLY A 140 -5.86 13.06 14.89
CA GLY A 140 -5.65 14.07 15.92
C GLY A 140 -4.19 14.30 16.25
N ALA A 141 -3.88 14.78 17.46
CA ALA A 141 -2.53 15.01 17.94
C ALA A 141 -2.23 14.11 19.15
N ALA A 142 -1.07 13.50 19.17
CA ALA A 142 -0.59 12.76 20.34
C ALA A 142 -0.37 13.73 21.52
N PRO A 143 -0.33 13.24 22.78
CA PRO A 143 -0.06 14.10 23.94
C PRO A 143 1.25 14.89 23.80
N THR A 144 2.28 14.29 23.21
CA THR A 144 3.52 14.96 22.80
C THR A 144 3.93 14.56 21.39
N ALA A 145 4.71 15.40 20.72
CA ALA A 145 5.21 15.09 19.37
C ALA A 145 6.12 13.84 19.38
N GLU A 146 6.88 13.66 20.46
CA GLU A 146 7.75 12.49 20.65
C GLU A 146 6.95 11.19 20.71
N GLU A 147 5.85 11.15 21.48
CA GLU A 147 4.97 9.98 21.56
C GLU A 147 4.29 9.69 20.21
N GLY A 148 3.84 10.74 19.51
CA GLY A 148 3.25 10.63 18.19
C GLY A 148 4.21 10.03 17.18
N VAL A 149 5.43 10.56 17.07
CA VAL A 149 6.46 10.05 16.17
C VAL A 149 6.93 8.65 16.60
N ALA A 150 7.03 8.36 17.88
CA ALA A 150 7.37 7.02 18.36
C ALA A 150 6.33 5.98 17.91
N LEU A 151 5.04 6.32 18.00
CA LEU A 151 3.96 5.45 17.52
C LEU A 151 4.05 5.24 15.99
N VAL A 152 4.23 6.32 15.22
CA VAL A 152 4.41 6.23 13.76
C VAL A 152 5.58 5.30 13.41
N LYS A 153 6.74 5.50 14.04
CA LYS A 153 7.93 4.65 13.85
C LYS A 153 7.66 3.19 14.20
N SER A 154 6.89 2.92 15.24
CA SER A 154 6.59 1.56 15.67
C SER A 154 5.78 0.79 14.62
N TYR A 155 4.82 1.45 13.96
CA TYR A 155 4.07 0.87 12.86
C TYR A 155 4.93 0.74 11.60
N GLN A 156 5.67 1.78 11.25
CA GLN A 156 6.56 1.77 10.08
C GLN A 156 7.57 0.61 10.15
N ALA A 157 8.17 0.38 11.33
CA ALA A 157 9.12 -0.71 11.55
C ALA A 157 8.50 -2.11 11.34
N GLN A 158 7.18 -2.21 11.42
CA GLN A 158 6.42 -3.44 11.18
C GLN A 158 5.88 -3.55 9.74
N GLY A 159 6.22 -2.61 8.87
CA GLY A 159 5.75 -2.57 7.48
C GLY A 159 4.29 -2.12 7.34
N ILE A 160 3.66 -1.64 8.41
CA ILE A 160 2.30 -1.10 8.37
C ILE A 160 2.32 0.23 7.64
N LEU A 161 1.34 0.43 6.76
CA LEU A 161 1.07 1.73 6.17
C LEU A 161 0.49 2.65 7.23
N VAL A 162 1.12 3.80 7.44
CA VAL A 162 0.65 4.80 8.39
C VAL A 162 0.08 5.99 7.63
N THR A 163 -1.16 6.34 7.90
CA THR A 163 -1.79 7.54 7.37
C THR A 163 -2.04 8.53 8.50
N LEU A 164 -1.67 9.79 8.28
CA LEU A 164 -1.70 10.84 9.29
C LEU A 164 -2.79 11.85 8.97
N VAL A 165 -3.63 12.15 9.94
CA VAL A 165 -4.75 13.08 9.82
C VAL A 165 -4.80 14.01 11.03
N GLY A 166 -4.83 15.31 10.78
CA GLY A 166 -4.91 16.31 11.83
C GLY A 166 -3.56 16.67 12.46
N GLY A 167 -3.55 17.01 13.74
CA GLY A 167 -2.37 17.54 14.43
C GLY A 167 -1.13 16.64 14.47
N ILE A 168 -1.28 15.34 14.26
CA ILE A 168 -0.12 14.43 14.12
C ILE A 168 0.74 14.79 12.91
N VAL A 169 0.17 15.40 11.86
CA VAL A 169 0.91 15.89 10.70
C VAL A 169 1.88 16.99 11.13
N ASP A 170 1.38 17.98 11.88
CA ASP A 170 2.21 19.06 12.42
C ASP A 170 3.29 18.54 13.37
N GLN A 171 2.97 17.55 14.20
CA GLN A 171 3.94 16.93 15.11
C GLN A 171 5.07 16.22 14.36
N CYS A 172 4.77 15.50 13.29
CA CYS A 172 5.79 14.88 12.44
C CYS A 172 6.66 15.94 11.75
N GLU A 173 6.07 17.01 11.25
CA GLU A 173 6.80 18.15 10.65
C GLU A 173 7.75 18.81 11.66
N GLN A 174 7.26 19.11 12.87
CA GLN A 174 8.06 19.72 13.94
C GLN A 174 9.25 18.86 14.35
N MET A 175 9.08 17.56 14.36
CA MET A 175 10.15 16.60 14.67
C MET A 175 11.08 16.31 13.47
N GLY A 176 10.83 16.93 12.31
CA GLY A 176 11.57 16.65 11.09
C GLY A 176 11.45 15.20 10.61
N TYR A 177 10.37 14.52 10.98
CA TYR A 177 10.16 13.13 10.61
C TYR A 177 9.77 13.02 9.14
N LYS A 178 10.50 12.15 8.40
CA LYS A 178 10.28 11.97 6.97
C LYS A 178 8.93 11.28 6.72
N THR A 179 8.09 11.95 5.96
CA THR A 179 6.81 11.41 5.48
C THR A 179 6.83 11.28 3.96
N GLY A 180 5.95 10.46 3.42
CA GLY A 180 5.80 10.21 2.00
C GLY A 180 5.37 8.77 1.71
N ALA A 181 4.88 8.54 0.50
CA ALA A 181 4.42 7.22 0.08
C ALA A 181 5.54 6.18 0.10
N ASN A 182 6.73 6.55 -0.37
CA ASN A 182 7.90 5.69 -0.43
C ASN A 182 8.42 5.21 0.94
N VAL A 183 8.08 5.93 2.01
CA VAL A 183 8.38 5.52 3.40
C VAL A 183 7.16 4.98 4.13
N ARG A 184 6.03 4.80 3.43
CA ARG A 184 4.76 4.28 3.96
C ARG A 184 4.19 5.08 5.14
N VAL A 185 4.51 6.37 5.21
CA VAL A 185 3.97 7.32 6.18
C VAL A 185 3.38 8.49 5.41
N ILE A 186 2.06 8.51 5.26
CA ILE A 186 1.36 9.40 4.34
C ILE A 186 0.57 10.43 5.11
N PRO A 187 0.94 11.71 5.06
CA PRO A 187 0.11 12.78 5.57
C PRO A 187 -1.07 13.01 4.59
N LEU A 188 -2.29 12.83 5.07
CA LEU A 188 -3.50 13.05 4.26
C LEU A 188 -4.01 14.48 4.34
N GLY A 189 -3.81 15.14 5.46
CA GLY A 189 -4.21 16.52 5.68
C GLY A 189 -4.30 16.89 7.15
N LYS A 190 -4.32 18.21 7.41
CA LYS A 190 -4.48 18.76 8.76
C LYS A 190 -5.94 18.82 9.18
N ASP A 191 -6.86 18.80 8.24
CA ASP A 191 -8.29 18.71 8.49
C ASP A 191 -8.72 17.27 8.71
N VAL A 192 -9.60 17.06 9.68
CA VAL A 192 -10.12 15.72 10.02
C VAL A 192 -10.90 15.11 8.85
N THR A 193 -11.51 15.92 7.99
CA THR A 193 -12.22 15.46 6.80
C THR A 193 -11.34 14.64 5.85
N SER A 194 -10.04 14.84 5.87
CA SER A 194 -9.09 14.09 5.03
C SER A 194 -9.01 12.59 5.39
N VAL A 195 -9.55 12.15 6.52
CA VAL A 195 -9.67 10.72 6.87
C VAL A 195 -10.42 9.93 5.80
N ILE A 196 -11.29 10.59 5.05
CA ILE A 196 -12.10 9.94 4.02
C ILE A 196 -11.27 9.35 2.89
N HIS A 197 -10.06 9.84 2.66
CA HIS A 197 -9.17 9.32 1.64
C HIS A 197 -8.79 7.86 1.88
N VAL A 198 -8.61 7.45 3.15
CA VAL A 198 -8.36 6.05 3.51
C VAL A 198 -9.62 5.22 3.44
N VAL A 199 -10.72 5.75 3.95
CA VAL A 199 -12.02 5.04 3.94
C VAL A 199 -12.45 4.73 2.51
N SER A 200 -12.25 5.67 1.58
CA SER A 200 -12.60 5.49 0.18
C SER A 200 -11.82 4.34 -0.49
N VAL A 201 -10.56 4.12 -0.10
CA VAL A 201 -9.77 2.99 -0.60
C VAL A 201 -10.40 1.67 -0.20
N ALA A 202 -10.80 1.53 1.06
CA ALA A 202 -11.44 0.31 1.57
C ALA A 202 -12.78 0.03 0.87
N ILE A 203 -13.58 1.07 0.66
CA ILE A 203 -14.87 0.95 -0.03
C ILE A 203 -14.67 0.60 -1.51
N ARG A 204 -13.72 1.23 -2.19
CA ARG A 204 -13.39 0.85 -3.58
C ARG A 204 -12.93 -0.60 -3.67
N ALA A 205 -12.11 -1.05 -2.74
CA ALA A 205 -11.70 -2.45 -2.68
C ALA A 205 -12.89 -3.39 -2.50
N ALA A 206 -13.85 -3.05 -1.63
CA ALA A 206 -15.06 -3.84 -1.44
C ALA A 206 -15.92 -3.93 -2.71
N LEU A 207 -16.10 -2.80 -3.39
CA LEU A 207 -16.91 -2.74 -4.61
C LEU A 207 -16.31 -3.54 -5.77
N ILE A 208 -14.99 -3.50 -5.93
CA ILE A 208 -14.31 -4.07 -7.10
C ILE A 208 -13.78 -5.48 -6.84
N PHE A 209 -13.07 -5.67 -5.73
CA PHE A 209 -12.47 -6.97 -5.40
C PHE A 209 -13.39 -7.84 -4.53
N GLY A 210 -14.21 -7.20 -3.70
CA GLY A 210 -15.19 -7.87 -2.86
C GLY A 210 -16.49 -8.23 -3.56
N ASN A 211 -16.69 -7.75 -4.78
CA ASN A 211 -17.94 -7.88 -5.53
C ASN A 211 -19.17 -7.44 -4.71
N VAL A 212 -18.97 -6.45 -3.84
CA VAL A 212 -20.06 -5.90 -3.01
C VAL A 212 -20.92 -5.00 -3.86
N THR A 213 -22.23 -5.19 -3.79
CA THR A 213 -23.16 -4.32 -4.50
C THR A 213 -23.23 -2.96 -3.81
N ALA A 214 -23.07 -1.88 -4.58
CA ALA A 214 -23.25 -0.53 -4.06
C ALA A 214 -24.66 -0.33 -3.49
N GLY A 215 -24.75 0.29 -2.33
CA GLY A 215 -25.99 0.45 -1.56
C GLY A 215 -26.20 -0.62 -0.49
N ASP A 216 -25.38 -1.67 -0.46
CA ASP A 216 -25.41 -2.67 0.61
C ASP A 216 -24.37 -2.32 1.68
N ALA A 217 -24.73 -1.41 2.58
CA ALA A 217 -23.87 -0.99 3.68
C ALA A 217 -23.48 -2.13 4.63
N GLY A 218 -24.35 -3.15 4.76
CA GLY A 218 -24.06 -4.33 5.58
C GLY A 218 -22.95 -5.18 4.98
N ALA A 219 -23.01 -5.45 3.68
CA ALA A 219 -21.97 -6.19 2.96
C ALA A 219 -20.66 -5.40 2.91
N LEU A 220 -20.69 -4.07 2.77
CA LEU A 220 -19.51 -3.21 2.86
C LEU A 220 -18.82 -3.36 4.21
N MET A 221 -19.57 -3.23 5.30
CA MET A 221 -19.04 -3.38 6.66
C MET A 221 -18.45 -4.79 6.87
N GLU A 222 -19.16 -5.82 6.42
CA GLU A 222 -18.68 -7.20 6.54
C GLU A 222 -17.37 -7.43 5.77
N TYR A 223 -17.29 -6.93 4.54
CA TYR A 223 -16.04 -6.99 3.75
C TYR A 223 -14.90 -6.27 4.46
N THR A 224 -15.14 -5.03 4.88
CA THR A 224 -14.13 -4.21 5.57
C THR A 224 -13.64 -4.89 6.84
N MET A 225 -14.56 -5.41 7.65
CA MET A 225 -14.21 -6.13 8.88
C MET A 225 -13.37 -7.38 8.62
N LYS A 226 -13.63 -8.11 7.57
CA LYS A 226 -12.97 -9.39 7.30
C LYS A 226 -11.72 -9.27 6.43
N ARG A 227 -11.69 -8.29 5.53
CA ARG A 227 -10.69 -8.24 4.44
C ARG A 227 -9.78 -7.03 4.48
N VAL A 228 -10.16 -5.95 5.15
CA VAL A 228 -9.34 -4.74 5.21
C VAL A 228 -8.65 -4.67 6.57
N PRO A 229 -7.35 -4.93 6.65
CA PRO A 229 -6.61 -4.94 7.92
C PRO A 229 -6.28 -3.52 8.38
N ALA A 230 -7.31 -2.66 8.53
CA ALA A 230 -7.16 -1.27 8.93
C ALA A 230 -7.78 -0.99 10.31
N PHE A 231 -7.22 -0.02 11.00
CA PHE A 231 -7.67 0.45 12.31
C PHE A 231 -7.38 1.94 12.48
N VAL A 232 -8.08 2.58 13.43
CA VAL A 232 -7.94 4.01 13.71
C VAL A 232 -7.38 4.21 15.11
N ASN A 233 -6.35 5.02 15.25
CA ASN A 233 -5.85 5.53 16.51
C ASN A 233 -6.28 6.99 16.64
N ALA A 234 -7.13 7.30 17.62
CA ALA A 234 -7.62 8.63 17.87
C ALA A 234 -7.10 9.15 19.22
N PHE A 235 -6.42 10.28 19.21
CA PHE A 235 -5.84 10.86 20.44
C PHE A 235 -6.81 11.79 21.16
N ALA A 236 -6.77 11.75 22.48
CA ALA A 236 -7.41 12.75 23.34
C ALA A 236 -6.55 14.05 23.44
N PRO A 237 -7.16 15.22 23.62
CA PRO A 237 -8.61 15.40 23.76
C PRO A 237 -9.33 15.26 22.40
N LEU A 238 -10.37 14.46 22.38
CA LEU A 238 -11.17 14.28 21.17
C LEU A 238 -12.14 15.47 21.00
N ASP A 239 -12.05 16.16 19.88
CA ASP A 239 -13.09 17.10 19.52
C ASP A 239 -14.35 16.38 18.97
N PRO A 240 -15.50 17.04 18.93
CA PRO A 240 -16.73 16.42 18.44
C PRO A 240 -16.64 15.88 17.00
N VAL A 241 -15.86 16.52 16.13
CA VAL A 241 -15.69 16.07 14.74
C VAL A 241 -14.88 14.77 14.68
N ILE A 242 -13.78 14.68 15.48
CA ILE A 242 -12.99 13.46 15.60
C ILE A 242 -13.85 12.31 16.11
N VAL A 243 -14.69 12.56 17.12
CA VAL A 243 -15.58 11.54 17.69
C VAL A 243 -16.63 11.08 16.66
N ALA A 244 -17.20 12.00 15.90
CA ALA A 244 -18.14 11.67 14.84
C ALA A 244 -17.48 10.87 13.69
N CYS A 245 -16.26 11.23 13.29
CA CYS A 245 -15.47 10.47 12.32
C CYS A 245 -15.13 9.06 12.85
N GLY A 246 -14.78 8.95 14.13
CA GLY A 246 -14.53 7.67 14.79
C GLY A 246 -15.78 6.77 14.79
N ALA A 247 -16.96 7.33 15.08
CA ALA A 247 -18.22 6.60 14.98
C ALA A 247 -18.50 6.11 13.55
N GLY A 248 -18.19 6.91 12.54
CA GLY A 248 -18.27 6.52 11.13
C GLY A 248 -17.31 5.39 10.79
N ALA A 249 -16.07 5.46 11.27
CA ALA A 249 -15.09 4.40 11.07
C ALA A 249 -15.58 3.06 11.66
N ILE A 250 -16.13 3.07 12.88
CA ILE A 250 -16.71 1.89 13.50
C ILE A 250 -17.88 1.34 12.69
N ALA A 251 -18.77 2.21 12.23
CA ALA A 251 -19.93 1.82 11.42
C ALA A 251 -19.52 1.20 10.07
N LEU A 252 -18.35 1.56 9.56
CA LEU A 252 -17.75 1.01 8.34
C LEU A 252 -16.83 -0.20 8.60
N GLY A 253 -16.77 -0.68 9.85
CA GLY A 253 -16.07 -1.92 10.20
C GLY A 253 -14.63 -1.75 10.71
N PHE A 254 -14.17 -0.53 11.01
CA PHE A 254 -12.83 -0.29 11.54
C PHE A 254 -12.84 -0.14 13.07
N PRO A 255 -12.01 -0.85 13.83
CA PRO A 255 -11.85 -0.59 15.25
C PRO A 255 -11.15 0.75 15.49
N VAL A 256 -11.55 1.45 16.53
CA VAL A 256 -10.95 2.70 16.98
C VAL A 256 -10.30 2.47 18.34
N ILE A 257 -9.04 2.82 18.47
CA ILE A 257 -8.26 2.80 19.71
C ILE A 257 -8.01 4.24 20.14
N THR A 258 -8.31 4.57 21.38
CA THR A 258 -8.17 5.93 21.90
C THR A 258 -7.64 5.93 23.35
N ASN A 259 -6.92 6.97 23.72
CA ASN A 259 -6.55 7.23 25.12
C ASN A 259 -7.60 8.05 25.89
N GLU A 260 -8.74 8.37 25.27
CA GLU A 260 -9.86 9.01 25.91
C GLU A 260 -10.63 8.01 26.77
N ASP A 261 -10.72 8.24 28.08
CA ASP A 261 -11.36 7.36 29.05
C ASP A 261 -12.84 7.70 29.32
N THR A 262 -13.31 8.82 28.78
CA THR A 262 -14.65 9.38 29.04
C THR A 262 -15.76 8.57 28.38
N PHE A 263 -15.45 7.82 27.34
CA PHE A 263 -16.44 7.12 26.51
C PHE A 263 -16.32 5.60 26.65
N LYS A 264 -17.22 5.01 27.42
CA LYS A 264 -17.38 3.55 27.45
C LYS A 264 -18.36 3.11 26.35
N VAL A 265 -17.84 2.52 25.31
CA VAL A 265 -18.60 2.09 24.11
C VAL A 265 -18.28 0.65 23.74
N PRO A 266 -19.15 -0.01 22.93
CA PRO A 266 -19.01 -1.43 22.61
C PRO A 266 -17.69 -1.82 21.95
N LYS A 267 -17.51 -3.12 21.75
CA LYS A 267 -16.30 -3.86 21.31
C LYS A 267 -15.40 -3.27 20.23
N SER A 268 -15.85 -2.27 19.47
CA SER A 268 -15.07 -1.65 18.41
C SER A 268 -14.39 -0.33 18.79
N LEU A 269 -14.69 0.21 20.00
CA LEU A 269 -13.96 1.32 20.59
C LEU A 269 -13.18 0.80 21.79
N ILE A 270 -11.88 0.84 21.69
CA ILE A 270 -10.97 0.31 22.70
C ILE A 270 -10.29 1.48 23.38
N VAL A 271 -10.50 1.61 24.69
CA VAL A 271 -9.81 2.63 25.48
C VAL A 271 -8.48 2.05 25.98
N GLN A 272 -7.40 2.67 25.54
CA GLN A 272 -6.04 2.37 25.96
C GLN A 272 -5.38 3.66 26.47
N PRO A 273 -5.28 3.89 27.80
CA PRO A 273 -4.74 5.14 28.33
C PRO A 273 -3.28 5.41 27.97
N ASP A 274 -2.53 4.35 27.72
CA ASP A 274 -1.10 4.40 27.44
C ASP A 274 -0.84 4.33 25.92
N VAL A 275 -0.44 5.45 25.34
CA VAL A 275 -0.16 5.58 23.89
C VAL A 275 0.93 4.60 23.42
N SER A 276 1.88 4.27 24.29
CA SER A 276 2.93 3.29 23.96
C SER A 276 2.38 1.89 23.65
N LYS A 277 1.16 1.58 24.10
CA LYS A 277 0.48 0.32 23.87
C LYS A 277 -0.49 0.33 22.70
N PHE A 278 -0.70 1.49 22.04
CA PHE A 278 -1.61 1.60 20.91
C PHE A 278 -1.28 0.59 19.81
N ASN A 279 0.00 0.45 19.47
CA ASN A 279 0.44 -0.49 18.46
C ASN A 279 -0.03 -1.92 18.78
N ALA A 280 0.33 -2.46 19.94
CA ALA A 280 -0.04 -3.82 20.33
C ALA A 280 -1.56 -4.02 20.40
N THR A 281 -2.28 -3.05 21.00
CA THR A 281 -3.74 -3.08 21.12
C THR A 281 -4.42 -3.06 19.74
N SER A 282 -3.89 -2.27 18.82
CA SER A 282 -4.44 -2.17 17.45
C SER A 282 -4.27 -3.47 16.67
N LEU A 283 -3.08 -4.08 16.75
CA LEU A 283 -2.80 -5.35 16.07
C LEU A 283 -3.69 -6.47 16.62
N GLU A 284 -3.86 -6.52 17.95
CA GLU A 284 -4.74 -7.48 18.61
C GLU A 284 -6.21 -7.29 18.17
N ALA A 285 -6.69 -6.02 18.15
CA ALA A 285 -8.05 -5.69 17.75
C ALA A 285 -8.42 -6.13 16.34
N ARG A 286 -7.42 -6.26 15.46
CA ARG A 286 -7.59 -6.66 14.05
C ARG A 286 -7.05 -8.05 13.73
N ASP A 287 -6.60 -8.81 14.73
CA ASP A 287 -5.89 -10.10 14.54
C ASP A 287 -4.76 -10.00 13.49
N ILE A 288 -4.08 -8.86 13.45
CA ILE A 288 -2.95 -8.65 12.55
C ILE A 288 -1.72 -9.34 13.13
N LYS A 289 -1.22 -10.34 12.39
CA LYS A 289 -0.01 -11.06 12.75
C LYS A 289 1.16 -10.54 11.93
N ILE A 290 2.06 -9.83 12.57
CA ILE A 290 3.27 -9.37 11.92
C ILE A 290 4.24 -10.54 11.80
N LYS A 291 4.53 -10.90 10.56
CA LYS A 291 5.60 -11.85 10.25
C LYS A 291 6.87 -11.06 9.95
N ILE A 292 7.66 -10.79 10.98
CA ILE A 292 8.99 -10.19 10.78
C ILE A 292 9.93 -11.32 10.35
N THR A 293 10.41 -11.24 9.12
CA THR A 293 11.52 -12.07 8.67
C THR A 293 12.79 -11.35 9.08
N ASN A 294 13.45 -11.82 10.14
CA ASN A 294 14.76 -11.32 10.50
C ASN A 294 15.76 -11.75 9.44
N ILE A 295 16.33 -10.76 8.75
CA ILE A 295 17.42 -10.96 7.80
C ILE A 295 18.69 -10.52 8.53
N ASP A 296 19.65 -11.43 8.64
CA ASP A 296 20.96 -11.12 9.23
C ASP A 296 21.83 -10.36 8.23
N ILE A 297 21.54 -9.06 8.08
CA ILE A 297 22.30 -8.14 7.25
C ILE A 297 22.81 -6.98 8.09
N PRO A 298 24.01 -6.44 7.80
CA PRO A 298 24.67 -5.42 8.64
C PRO A 298 24.09 -4.01 8.47
N VAL A 299 23.09 -3.83 7.67
CA VAL A 299 22.46 -2.53 7.34
C VAL A 299 20.99 -2.54 7.76
N ALA A 300 20.43 -1.35 7.97
CA ALA A 300 19.03 -1.21 8.32
C ALA A 300 18.14 -1.79 7.22
N TYR A 301 17.17 -2.57 7.64
CA TYR A 301 16.08 -3.00 6.80
C TYR A 301 15.02 -1.90 6.81
N ALA A 302 14.90 -1.15 5.72
CA ALA A 302 13.91 -0.11 5.60
C ALA A 302 12.57 -0.73 5.19
N SER A 303 11.49 -0.31 5.84
CA SER A 303 10.13 -0.56 5.35
C SER A 303 9.79 0.32 4.14
N ALA A 304 10.71 1.17 3.70
CA ALA A 304 10.58 1.98 2.51
C ALA A 304 10.44 1.11 1.26
N PHE A 305 9.55 1.51 0.38
CA PHE A 305 9.30 0.82 -0.88
C PHE A 305 10.50 0.91 -1.83
N GLU A 306 11.18 2.05 -1.82
CA GLU A 306 12.41 2.27 -2.59
C GLU A 306 13.56 2.54 -1.65
N GLY A 307 14.69 1.93 -1.94
CA GLY A 307 15.94 2.21 -1.25
C GLY A 307 16.38 3.66 -1.47
N GLU A 308 17.42 4.06 -0.77
CA GLU A 308 18.00 5.37 -0.93
C GLU A 308 18.56 5.56 -2.34
N ILE A 309 18.28 6.70 -2.97
CA ILE A 309 18.91 7.07 -4.26
C ILE A 309 20.38 7.37 -4.03
N ILE A 310 21.23 6.47 -4.49
CA ILE A 310 22.68 6.58 -4.31
C ILE A 310 23.28 7.40 -5.45
N ARG A 311 23.85 8.54 -5.11
CA ARG A 311 24.55 9.40 -6.07
C ARG A 311 25.92 8.80 -6.42
N ARG A 312 26.47 9.13 -7.61
CA ARG A 312 27.78 8.63 -8.03
C ARG A 312 28.91 8.84 -7.02
N LYS A 313 28.94 9.99 -6.35
CA LYS A 313 29.97 10.30 -5.35
C LYS A 313 29.87 9.46 -4.07
N ASP A 314 28.69 8.96 -3.79
CA ASP A 314 28.34 8.20 -2.59
C ASP A 314 28.32 6.68 -2.86
N MET A 315 28.60 6.28 -4.10
CA MET A 315 28.55 4.90 -4.59
C MET A 315 29.87 4.17 -4.28
N GLN A 316 29.76 2.97 -3.74
CA GLN A 316 30.88 2.03 -3.59
C GLN A 316 31.06 1.21 -4.87
N VAL A 317 30.00 0.61 -5.38
CA VAL A 317 30.03 -0.24 -6.57
C VAL A 317 28.72 -0.11 -7.34
N GLU A 318 28.76 -0.28 -8.65
CA GLU A 318 27.61 -0.37 -9.53
C GLU A 318 27.67 -1.66 -10.34
N PHE A 319 26.59 -2.41 -10.34
CA PHE A 319 26.34 -3.50 -11.27
C PHE A 319 25.38 -2.96 -12.35
N ASP A 320 25.79 -3.00 -13.63
CA ASP A 320 25.05 -2.29 -14.68
C ASP A 320 24.97 -3.11 -15.96
N GLY A 321 23.84 -3.80 -16.12
CA GLY A 321 23.56 -4.67 -17.27
C GLY A 321 23.59 -3.97 -18.63
N SER A 322 23.56 -2.62 -18.68
CA SER A 322 23.77 -1.86 -19.91
C SER A 322 25.24 -1.70 -20.31
N ARG A 323 26.18 -2.09 -19.45
CA ARG A 323 27.61 -1.87 -19.63
C ARG A 323 28.45 -3.15 -19.52
N VAL A 324 27.99 -4.09 -18.71
CA VAL A 324 28.62 -5.38 -18.45
C VAL A 324 27.54 -6.45 -18.41
N ASP A 325 27.92 -7.71 -18.45
CA ASP A 325 26.94 -8.78 -18.39
C ASP A 325 26.39 -8.90 -16.97
N CYS A 326 25.10 -8.61 -16.86
CA CYS A 326 24.31 -8.82 -15.66
C CYS A 326 23.02 -9.55 -16.02
N PHE A 327 22.52 -10.39 -15.13
CA PHE A 327 21.19 -10.97 -15.30
C PHE A 327 20.60 -11.46 -13.97
N GLU A 328 19.30 -11.56 -13.93
CA GLU A 328 18.55 -12.14 -12.83
C GLU A 328 17.62 -13.22 -13.37
N LEU A 329 17.60 -14.38 -12.73
CA LEU A 329 16.87 -15.55 -13.21
C LEU A 329 16.24 -16.30 -12.05
N VAL A 330 14.95 -16.62 -12.18
CA VAL A 330 14.27 -17.59 -11.32
C VAL A 330 14.05 -18.88 -12.09
N GLN A 331 14.30 -19.99 -11.45
CA GLN A 331 14.04 -21.32 -11.99
C GLN A 331 13.28 -22.18 -10.99
N THR A 332 12.20 -22.77 -11.45
CA THR A 332 11.52 -23.84 -10.72
C THR A 332 12.29 -25.15 -10.93
N LYS A 333 12.58 -25.84 -9.84
CA LYS A 333 13.32 -27.10 -9.81
C LYS A 333 12.55 -28.15 -9.00
N ASP A 334 12.98 -29.40 -9.12
CA ASP A 334 12.47 -30.44 -8.25
C ASP A 334 12.91 -30.25 -6.80
N MET A 335 12.09 -30.72 -5.87
CA MET A 335 12.37 -30.60 -4.42
C MET A 335 13.70 -31.23 -4.01
N SER A 336 14.19 -32.21 -4.75
CA SER A 336 15.48 -32.86 -4.49
C SER A 336 16.69 -32.07 -4.97
N GLU A 337 16.50 -31.10 -5.88
CA GLU A 337 17.55 -30.27 -6.47
C GLU A 337 17.80 -28.97 -5.72
N VAL A 338 16.86 -28.57 -4.85
CA VAL A 338 16.93 -27.31 -4.09
C VAL A 338 17.25 -27.60 -2.63
N GLU A 339 18.39 -27.07 -2.16
CA GLU A 339 18.77 -27.06 -0.76
C GLU A 339 18.26 -25.77 -0.12
N ASP A 340 17.29 -25.89 0.81
CA ASP A 340 16.66 -24.70 1.40
C ASP A 340 17.68 -23.87 2.19
N HIS A 341 17.65 -22.53 1.99
CA HIS A 341 18.54 -21.54 2.58
C HIS A 341 20.01 -21.67 2.15
N LYS A 342 20.32 -22.30 1.04
CA LYS A 342 21.67 -22.30 0.51
C LYS A 342 21.92 -20.99 -0.24
N ILE A 343 22.90 -20.21 0.25
CA ILE A 343 23.38 -18.99 -0.40
C ILE A 343 24.83 -19.26 -0.84
N GLU A 344 25.07 -19.23 -2.13
CA GLU A 344 26.37 -19.45 -2.73
C GLU A 344 26.86 -18.18 -3.44
N VAL A 345 28.04 -17.70 -3.09
CA VAL A 345 28.69 -16.57 -3.77
C VAL A 345 29.85 -17.09 -4.61
N ILE A 346 29.83 -16.77 -5.91
CA ILE A 346 30.84 -17.24 -6.88
C ILE A 346 31.51 -16.03 -7.51
N GLY A 347 32.80 -15.87 -7.22
CA GLY A 347 33.62 -14.76 -7.71
C GLY A 347 34.09 -13.81 -6.62
N PRO A 348 34.72 -12.68 -7.00
CA PRO A 348 35.22 -11.69 -6.05
C PRO A 348 34.10 -10.97 -5.32
N ASP A 349 34.28 -10.66 -4.02
CA ASP A 349 33.29 -9.89 -3.26
C ASP A 349 33.47 -8.37 -3.43
N ILE A 350 32.47 -7.61 -3.02
CA ILE A 350 32.37 -6.14 -3.20
C ILE A 350 33.59 -5.40 -2.61
N ASP A 351 34.23 -5.94 -1.56
CA ASP A 351 35.40 -5.35 -0.91
C ASP A 351 36.70 -5.44 -1.75
N THR A 352 36.70 -6.25 -2.78
CA THR A 352 37.82 -6.36 -3.71
C THR A 352 37.73 -5.38 -4.88
N PHE A 353 36.59 -4.67 -5.03
CA PHE A 353 36.35 -3.77 -6.14
C PHE A 353 36.81 -2.34 -5.84
N GLU A 354 37.29 -1.65 -6.85
CA GLU A 354 37.60 -0.23 -6.75
C GLU A 354 36.34 0.60 -6.51
N VAL A 355 36.49 1.64 -5.68
CA VAL A 355 35.38 2.53 -5.36
C VAL A 355 34.81 3.20 -6.62
N GLY A 356 33.52 3.08 -6.81
CA GLY A 356 32.81 3.65 -7.95
C GLY A 356 32.94 2.88 -9.26
N SER A 357 33.60 1.71 -9.24
CA SER A 357 33.75 0.84 -10.42
C SER A 357 32.45 0.09 -10.76
N LYS A 358 32.40 -0.45 -11.99
CA LYS A 358 31.28 -1.21 -12.53
C LYS A 358 31.67 -2.66 -12.72
N HIS A 359 30.81 -3.56 -12.30
CA HIS A 359 31.06 -4.99 -12.31
C HIS A 359 29.86 -5.78 -12.82
N SER A 360 30.12 -7.01 -13.26
CA SER A 360 29.10 -7.99 -13.57
C SER A 360 28.44 -8.52 -12.31
N LEU A 361 27.16 -8.84 -12.41
CA LEU A 361 26.40 -9.50 -11.37
C LEU A 361 25.35 -10.38 -11.99
N ALA A 362 25.29 -11.62 -11.55
CA ALA A 362 24.14 -12.45 -11.79
C ALA A 362 23.61 -13.02 -10.48
N TYR A 363 22.31 -13.16 -10.36
CA TYR A 363 21.74 -14.01 -9.34
C TYR A 363 20.72 -14.95 -9.94
N ILE A 364 20.84 -16.21 -9.52
CA ILE A 364 19.96 -17.29 -9.92
C ILE A 364 19.26 -17.78 -8.66
N VAL A 365 17.95 -17.62 -8.64
CA VAL A 365 17.10 -18.07 -7.55
C VAL A 365 16.41 -19.37 -8.01
N GLU A 366 16.73 -20.46 -7.36
CA GLU A 366 16.12 -21.76 -7.62
C GLU A 366 15.10 -22.06 -6.53
N VAL A 367 13.87 -22.32 -6.94
CA VAL A 367 12.73 -22.51 -6.04
C VAL A 367 12.06 -23.87 -6.31
N ALA A 368 11.55 -24.47 -5.25
CA ALA A 368 10.78 -25.71 -5.33
C ALA A 368 9.57 -25.65 -4.38
N GLY A 369 8.45 -26.19 -4.83
CA GLY A 369 7.23 -26.26 -4.04
C GLY A 369 6.16 -27.11 -4.72
N LYS A 370 5.19 -27.59 -3.94
CA LYS A 370 4.16 -28.52 -4.43
C LYS A 370 3.14 -27.91 -5.38
N SER A 371 2.95 -26.60 -5.27
CA SER A 371 1.92 -25.86 -6.04
C SER A 371 2.51 -24.94 -7.08
N MET A 372 3.79 -25.12 -7.43
CA MET A 372 4.47 -24.26 -8.40
C MET A 372 3.83 -24.36 -9.79
N GLN A 373 3.54 -23.22 -10.37
CA GLN A 373 3.03 -23.12 -11.73
C GLN A 373 4.18 -22.78 -12.70
N PRO A 374 4.13 -23.25 -13.97
CA PRO A 374 5.20 -22.98 -14.95
C PRO A 374 5.50 -21.50 -15.19
N ASP A 375 4.50 -20.64 -14.96
CA ASP A 375 4.60 -19.19 -15.24
C ASP A 375 4.90 -18.35 -13.99
N PHE A 376 5.26 -19.00 -12.89
CA PHE A 376 5.48 -18.34 -11.61
C PHE A 376 6.82 -17.61 -11.53
N GLU A 377 7.83 -18.08 -12.22
CA GLU A 377 9.18 -17.54 -12.19
C GLU A 377 9.26 -16.04 -12.53
N PRO A 378 8.60 -15.54 -13.61
CA PRO A 378 8.58 -14.10 -13.91
C PRO A 378 7.92 -13.26 -12.83
N VAL A 379 6.98 -13.80 -12.07
CA VAL A 379 6.33 -13.09 -10.94
C VAL A 379 7.34 -12.83 -9.83
N ILE A 380 8.17 -13.81 -9.48
CA ILE A 380 9.23 -13.64 -8.49
C ILE A 380 10.30 -12.67 -9.01
N GLU A 381 10.75 -12.82 -10.26
CA GLU A 381 11.80 -11.97 -10.84
C GLU A 381 11.45 -10.48 -10.75
N ARG A 382 10.19 -10.11 -11.01
CA ARG A 382 9.73 -8.71 -10.93
C ARG A 382 9.77 -8.11 -9.54
N LYS A 383 9.85 -8.93 -8.51
CA LYS A 383 9.92 -8.48 -7.12
C LYS A 383 11.34 -8.15 -6.66
N PHE A 384 12.37 -8.60 -7.37
CA PHE A 384 13.75 -8.47 -6.90
C PHE A 384 14.16 -7.02 -6.66
N HIS A 385 13.75 -6.09 -7.53
CA HIS A 385 14.07 -4.68 -7.33
C HIS A 385 13.44 -4.14 -6.03
N SER A 386 12.20 -4.51 -5.72
CA SER A 386 11.55 -4.08 -4.47
C SER A 386 12.21 -4.73 -3.25
N TYR A 387 12.71 -5.96 -3.38
CA TYR A 387 13.41 -6.65 -2.31
C TYR A 387 14.73 -5.97 -1.94
N LEU A 388 15.52 -5.61 -2.94
CA LEU A 388 16.78 -4.93 -2.72
C LEU A 388 16.60 -3.47 -2.29
N ASN A 389 15.57 -2.79 -2.80
CA ASN A 389 15.24 -1.43 -2.39
C ASN A 389 14.71 -1.31 -0.95
N CYS A 390 14.38 -2.43 -0.29
CA CYS A 390 14.07 -2.45 1.13
C CYS A 390 15.30 -2.26 2.04
N VAL A 391 16.50 -2.27 1.49
CA VAL A 391 17.76 -2.18 2.25
C VAL A 391 18.30 -0.76 2.14
N GLU A 392 18.58 -0.13 3.28
CA GLU A 392 19.18 1.20 3.31
C GLU A 392 20.57 1.17 2.65
N GLY A 393 20.79 2.09 1.72
CA GLY A 393 22.06 2.18 0.99
C GLY A 393 22.21 1.21 -0.18
N ALA A 394 21.15 0.47 -0.55
CA ALA A 394 21.10 -0.32 -1.78
C ALA A 394 19.98 0.21 -2.70
N TYR A 395 20.26 0.31 -3.98
CA TYR A 395 19.30 0.74 -4.99
C TYR A 395 19.33 -0.19 -6.20
N HIS A 396 18.17 -0.70 -6.57
CA HIS A 396 17.98 -1.57 -7.73
C HIS A 396 16.90 -1.01 -8.66
N THR A 397 17.15 -1.00 -9.94
CA THR A 397 16.17 -0.70 -10.97
C THR A 397 16.33 -1.63 -12.17
N GLY A 398 15.23 -1.96 -12.81
CA GLY A 398 15.22 -2.86 -13.96
C GLY A 398 14.86 -4.30 -13.63
N GLN A 399 15.01 -5.16 -14.63
CA GLN A 399 14.68 -6.59 -14.54
C GLN A 399 15.47 -7.40 -15.58
N ARG A 400 15.55 -8.71 -15.41
CA ARG A 400 16.26 -9.66 -16.28
C ARG A 400 17.73 -9.25 -16.47
N ASP A 401 18.18 -8.97 -17.68
CA ASP A 401 19.52 -8.52 -18.06
C ASP A 401 19.61 -6.98 -18.24
N MET A 402 18.55 -6.28 -17.94
CA MET A 402 18.41 -4.83 -18.05
C MET A 402 18.29 -4.17 -16.67
N PHE A 403 19.13 -4.57 -15.74
CA PHE A 403 19.09 -4.01 -14.40
C PHE A 403 20.34 -3.21 -14.03
N ARG A 404 20.16 -2.36 -13.04
CA ARG A 404 21.24 -1.60 -12.40
C ARG A 404 21.07 -1.65 -10.89
N ILE A 405 22.13 -2.08 -10.20
CA ILE A 405 22.21 -2.07 -8.75
C ILE A 405 23.34 -1.16 -8.32
N ARG A 406 23.05 -0.28 -7.37
CA ARG A 406 24.07 0.56 -6.71
C ARG A 406 24.13 0.22 -5.24
N ILE A 407 25.33 0.02 -4.74
CA ILE A 407 25.61 -0.12 -3.30
C ILE A 407 26.35 1.13 -2.84
N GLY A 408 25.82 1.82 -1.85
CA GLY A 408 26.39 3.03 -1.26
C GLY A 408 27.59 2.72 -0.36
N LYS A 409 28.46 3.72 -0.16
CA LYS A 409 29.62 3.63 0.73
C LYS A 409 29.22 3.35 2.18
N GLU A 410 28.14 3.95 2.65
CA GLU A 410 27.64 3.73 4.02
C GLU A 410 27.19 2.28 4.21
N CYS A 411 26.41 1.76 3.29
CA CYS A 411 25.97 0.37 3.27
C CYS A 411 27.18 -0.59 3.25
N PHE A 412 28.16 -0.33 2.38
CA PHE A 412 29.39 -1.09 2.30
C PHE A 412 30.21 -1.04 3.60
N ASN A 413 30.37 0.15 4.19
CA ASN A 413 31.13 0.36 5.43
C ASN A 413 30.43 -0.28 6.64
N ALA A 414 29.10 -0.40 6.61
CA ALA A 414 28.34 -1.16 7.60
C ALA A 414 28.59 -2.68 7.50
N GLY A 415 29.26 -3.15 6.44
CA GLY A 415 29.63 -4.55 6.25
C GLY A 415 28.83 -5.29 5.19
N PHE A 416 28.03 -4.61 4.38
CA PHE A 416 27.28 -5.24 3.30
C PHE A 416 28.19 -5.87 2.24
N ARG A 417 27.89 -7.10 1.84
CA ARG A 417 28.66 -7.92 0.89
C ARG A 417 27.71 -8.65 -0.06
N ALA A 418 28.27 -9.27 -1.10
CA ALA A 418 27.49 -9.98 -2.12
C ALA A 418 26.57 -11.06 -1.54
N LYS A 419 27.00 -11.78 -0.50
CA LYS A 419 26.16 -12.78 0.17
C LYS A 419 24.82 -12.21 0.70
N HIS A 420 24.81 -10.95 1.14
CA HIS A 420 23.61 -10.32 1.70
C HIS A 420 22.53 -10.07 0.65
N ILE A 421 22.91 -9.92 -0.63
CA ILE A 421 21.95 -9.93 -1.74
C ILE A 421 21.19 -11.26 -1.75
N GLY A 422 21.91 -12.37 -1.65
CA GLY A 422 21.31 -13.70 -1.58
C GLY A 422 20.39 -13.90 -0.37
N GLU A 423 20.81 -13.42 0.80
CA GLU A 423 20.00 -13.49 2.03
C GLU A 423 18.70 -12.71 1.91
N ILE A 424 18.75 -11.52 1.32
CA ILE A 424 17.55 -10.69 1.08
C ILE A 424 16.60 -11.41 0.13
N LEU A 425 17.09 -11.88 -1.01
CA LEU A 425 16.28 -12.59 -2.00
C LEU A 425 15.63 -13.84 -1.40
N TYR A 426 16.40 -14.66 -0.69
CA TYR A 426 15.89 -15.83 0.01
C TYR A 426 14.77 -15.47 0.99
N ALA A 427 15.06 -14.54 1.92
CA ALA A 427 14.13 -14.17 2.96
C ALA A 427 12.83 -13.59 2.40
N LYS A 428 12.92 -12.77 1.36
CA LYS A 428 11.75 -12.18 0.71
C LYS A 428 10.93 -13.21 -0.05
N VAL A 429 11.55 -14.07 -0.84
CA VAL A 429 10.86 -15.14 -1.55
C VAL A 429 10.13 -16.07 -0.56
N LYS A 430 10.80 -16.49 0.51
CA LYS A 430 10.20 -17.33 1.55
C LYS A 430 9.10 -16.63 2.34
N SER A 431 9.16 -15.30 2.50
CA SER A 431 8.16 -14.52 3.21
C SER A 431 6.91 -14.29 2.35
N GLU A 432 7.09 -13.81 1.12
CA GLU A 432 5.97 -13.42 0.26
C GLU A 432 5.29 -14.62 -0.39
N PHE A 433 6.05 -15.66 -0.73
CA PHE A 433 5.55 -16.85 -1.42
C PHE A 433 5.54 -18.10 -0.53
N ALA A 434 5.40 -17.92 0.77
CA ALA A 434 5.39 -19.03 1.74
C ALA A 434 4.30 -20.10 1.46
N ALA A 435 3.22 -19.72 0.77
CA ALA A 435 2.14 -20.65 0.42
C ALA A 435 2.53 -21.63 -0.71
N VAL A 436 3.54 -21.28 -1.53
CA VAL A 436 3.88 -22.04 -2.74
C VAL A 436 5.35 -22.42 -2.83
N VAL A 437 6.25 -21.71 -2.14
CA VAL A 437 7.69 -21.99 -2.13
C VAL A 437 8.07 -22.73 -0.85
N ASP A 438 8.31 -24.03 -0.96
CA ASP A 438 8.78 -24.86 0.15
C ASP A 438 10.28 -24.70 0.37
N ARG A 439 11.08 -24.67 -0.71
CA ARG A 439 12.53 -24.53 -0.69
C ARG A 439 13.01 -23.45 -1.65
N CYS A 440 14.06 -22.76 -1.25
CA CYS A 440 14.69 -21.71 -2.06
C CYS A 440 16.21 -21.71 -1.83
N GLN A 441 16.98 -21.65 -2.90
CA GLN A 441 18.43 -21.43 -2.86
C GLN A 441 18.80 -20.31 -3.81
N VAL A 442 19.90 -19.61 -3.50
CA VAL A 442 20.34 -18.45 -4.28
C VAL A 442 21.83 -18.55 -4.60
N LYS A 443 22.15 -18.37 -5.86
CA LYS A 443 23.52 -18.18 -6.33
C LYS A 443 23.72 -16.72 -6.69
N VAL A 444 24.71 -16.07 -6.10
CA VAL A 444 25.14 -14.70 -6.40
C VAL A 444 26.49 -14.79 -7.09
N ILE A 445 26.57 -14.36 -8.33
CA ILE A 445 27.74 -14.55 -9.19
C ILE A 445 28.30 -13.18 -9.55
N THR A 446 29.54 -12.93 -9.15
CA THR A 446 30.28 -11.68 -9.42
C THR A 446 31.49 -11.93 -10.33
N ASP A 447 31.75 -13.19 -10.69
CA ASP A 447 32.74 -13.55 -11.69
C ASP A 447 32.23 -13.15 -13.09
N ALA A 448 32.96 -12.25 -13.76
CA ALA A 448 32.52 -11.65 -15.02
C ALA A 448 32.44 -12.68 -16.17
N ASP A 449 33.40 -13.59 -16.27
CA ASP A 449 33.42 -14.58 -17.34
C ASP A 449 32.30 -15.58 -17.17
N LEU A 450 32.04 -15.98 -15.92
CA LEU A 450 30.91 -16.87 -15.61
C LEU A 450 29.57 -16.16 -15.82
N CYS A 451 29.44 -14.88 -15.46
CA CYS A 451 28.24 -14.09 -15.76
C CYS A 451 27.95 -14.09 -17.27
N THR A 452 28.95 -13.76 -18.09
CA THR A 452 28.83 -13.77 -19.55
C THR A 452 28.40 -15.16 -20.05
N LYS A 453 29.08 -16.19 -19.62
CA LYS A 453 28.77 -17.56 -20.02
C LYS A 453 27.33 -17.94 -19.67
N LEU A 454 26.93 -17.79 -18.40
CA LEU A 454 25.61 -18.19 -17.94
C LEU A 454 24.50 -17.32 -18.53
N ARG A 455 24.76 -16.04 -18.78
CA ARG A 455 23.80 -15.19 -19.48
C ARG A 455 23.45 -15.75 -20.86
N HIS A 456 24.45 -16.12 -21.65
CA HIS A 456 24.24 -16.63 -23.01
C HIS A 456 23.78 -18.10 -23.05
N GLU A 457 24.33 -18.96 -22.20
CA GLU A 457 24.03 -20.40 -22.25
C GLU A 457 22.77 -20.79 -21.46
N LEU A 458 22.38 -20.00 -20.47
CA LEU A 458 21.25 -20.33 -19.58
C LEU A 458 20.14 -19.28 -19.61
N ALA A 459 20.44 -18.00 -19.32
CA ALA A 459 19.40 -17.01 -19.09
C ALA A 459 18.68 -16.60 -20.36
N ILE A 460 19.39 -16.21 -21.42
CA ILE A 460 18.80 -15.80 -22.69
C ILE A 460 17.89 -16.88 -23.29
N PRO A 461 18.31 -18.16 -23.39
CA PRO A 461 17.43 -19.21 -23.90
C PRO A 461 16.13 -19.40 -23.08
N VAL A 462 16.19 -19.19 -21.76
CA VAL A 462 14.98 -19.24 -20.93
C VAL A 462 14.09 -18.04 -21.21
N PHE A 463 14.66 -16.84 -21.32
CA PHE A 463 13.90 -15.63 -21.64
C PHE A 463 13.25 -15.71 -23.02
N ASP A 464 14.02 -16.12 -24.03
CA ASP A 464 13.52 -16.28 -25.40
C ASP A 464 12.34 -17.25 -25.46
N LYS A 465 12.46 -18.40 -24.79
CA LYS A 465 11.38 -19.38 -24.72
C LYS A 465 10.10 -18.84 -24.05
N ARG A 466 10.28 -18.02 -23.01
CA ARG A 466 9.13 -17.36 -22.35
C ARG A 466 8.51 -16.32 -23.29
N ASP A 467 9.33 -15.51 -23.95
CA ASP A 467 8.89 -14.45 -24.85
C ASP A 467 8.23 -15.02 -26.12
N GLU A 468 8.77 -16.09 -26.71
CA GLU A 468 8.13 -16.81 -27.81
C GLU A 468 6.73 -17.30 -27.43
N ARG A 469 6.59 -17.91 -26.26
CA ARG A 469 5.30 -18.36 -25.76
C ARG A 469 4.31 -17.19 -25.60
N LEU A 470 4.76 -16.06 -25.04
CA LEU A 470 3.92 -14.87 -24.88
C LEU A 470 3.52 -14.25 -26.23
N ASN A 471 4.46 -14.18 -27.17
CA ASN A 471 4.22 -13.61 -28.50
C ASN A 471 3.26 -14.45 -29.36
N THR A 472 3.09 -15.73 -29.04
CA THR A 472 2.13 -16.60 -29.73
C THR A 472 0.71 -16.52 -29.18
N LEU A 473 0.51 -15.84 -28.05
CA LEU A 473 -0.79 -15.72 -27.42
C LEU A 473 -1.55 -14.51 -27.99
N THR A 474 -2.75 -14.76 -28.44
CA THR A 474 -3.73 -13.74 -28.85
C THR A 474 -5.00 -13.93 -28.04
N ASP A 475 -5.88 -12.91 -28.04
CA ASP A 475 -7.16 -13.00 -27.33
C ASP A 475 -7.98 -14.22 -27.80
N GLU A 476 -7.86 -14.57 -29.09
CA GLU A 476 -8.57 -15.70 -29.70
C GLU A 476 -7.95 -17.05 -29.37
N SER A 477 -6.68 -17.09 -28.96
CA SER A 477 -5.95 -18.33 -28.67
C SER A 477 -6.08 -18.81 -27.22
N VAL A 478 -6.78 -18.06 -26.36
CA VAL A 478 -6.95 -18.37 -24.95
C VAL A 478 -8.41 -18.63 -24.61
N GLU A 479 -8.68 -19.71 -23.87
CA GLU A 479 -10.03 -20.06 -23.44
C GLU A 479 -10.54 -19.10 -22.35
N VAL A 480 -9.64 -18.58 -21.52
CA VAL A 480 -9.94 -17.66 -20.43
C VAL A 480 -9.03 -16.45 -20.51
N TYR A 481 -9.61 -15.30 -20.77
CA TYR A 481 -8.90 -14.03 -20.78
C TYR A 481 -8.97 -13.34 -19.42
N TYR A 482 -7.82 -13.10 -18.83
CA TYR A 482 -7.71 -12.33 -17.58
C TYR A 482 -7.45 -10.86 -17.96
N SER A 483 -8.50 -10.08 -18.08
CA SER A 483 -8.38 -8.64 -18.29
C SER A 483 -7.73 -7.95 -17.09
N CYS A 484 -7.18 -6.77 -17.31
CA CYS A 484 -6.65 -5.95 -16.22
C CYS A 484 -7.69 -5.73 -15.10
N ILE A 485 -8.96 -5.61 -15.44
CA ILE A 485 -10.06 -5.43 -14.47
C ILE A 485 -10.16 -6.62 -13.50
N MET A 486 -9.79 -7.80 -13.92
CA MET A 486 -9.80 -9.01 -13.10
C MET A 486 -8.47 -9.27 -12.39
N CYS A 487 -7.44 -8.50 -12.70
CA CYS A 487 -6.14 -8.60 -12.06
C CYS A 487 -6.16 -7.91 -10.69
N GLN A 488 -5.70 -8.58 -9.65
CA GLN A 488 -5.61 -8.03 -8.30
C GLN A 488 -4.68 -6.81 -8.20
N ALA A 489 -3.69 -6.70 -9.10
CA ALA A 489 -2.78 -5.56 -9.18
C ALA A 489 -3.40 -4.33 -9.85
N PHE A 490 -4.64 -4.42 -10.31
CA PHE A 490 -5.30 -3.37 -11.07
C PHE A 490 -6.31 -2.63 -10.21
N SER A 491 -6.12 -1.33 -10.07
CA SER A 491 -7.05 -0.49 -9.30
C SER A 491 -8.28 -0.08 -10.11
N PRO A 492 -9.35 0.36 -9.44
CA PRO A 492 -10.59 0.80 -10.08
C PRO A 492 -10.43 1.92 -11.11
N SER A 493 -9.39 2.71 -11.01
CA SER A 493 -9.10 3.83 -11.90
C SER A 493 -8.25 3.45 -13.11
N HIS A 494 -8.20 2.17 -13.43
CA HIS A 494 -7.37 1.63 -14.51
C HIS A 494 -5.85 1.80 -14.30
N VAL A 495 -5.44 1.88 -13.05
CA VAL A 495 -4.05 2.03 -12.68
C VAL A 495 -3.52 0.72 -12.11
N CYS A 496 -2.42 0.24 -12.66
CA CYS A 496 -1.77 -0.99 -12.23
C CYS A 496 -0.73 -0.69 -11.15
N VAL A 497 -0.81 -1.38 -10.01
CA VAL A 497 0.18 -1.24 -8.92
C VAL A 497 1.55 -1.84 -9.26
N VAL A 498 1.62 -2.65 -10.31
CA VAL A 498 2.87 -3.28 -10.78
C VAL A 498 3.63 -2.37 -11.74
N THR A 499 2.91 -1.60 -12.58
CA THR A 499 3.52 -0.65 -13.51
C THR A 499 2.84 0.71 -13.41
N PRO A 500 3.30 1.53 -12.51
CA PRO A 500 2.74 2.85 -12.23
C PRO A 500 2.75 3.80 -13.42
N GLU A 501 3.59 3.59 -14.41
CA GLU A 501 3.74 4.46 -15.57
C GLU A 501 2.65 4.27 -16.62
N ARG A 502 1.81 3.23 -16.48
CA ARG A 502 0.84 2.85 -17.50
C ARG A 502 -0.53 2.61 -16.91
N LEU A 503 -1.54 2.98 -17.66
CA LEU A 503 -2.95 2.72 -17.34
C LEU A 503 -3.32 1.30 -17.81
N GLY A 504 -3.05 0.29 -17.02
CA GLY A 504 -3.33 -1.09 -17.38
C GLY A 504 -2.51 -1.59 -18.58
N LEU A 505 -2.71 -2.83 -19.01
CA LEU A 505 -2.04 -3.48 -20.17
C LEU A 505 -0.54 -3.15 -20.23
N CYS A 506 0.10 -3.22 -19.10
CA CYS A 506 1.42 -2.62 -18.86
C CYS A 506 2.57 -3.36 -19.53
N GLY A 507 2.35 -4.57 -20.00
CA GLY A 507 3.43 -5.42 -20.52
C GLY A 507 4.46 -5.89 -19.49
N ALA A 508 4.41 -5.37 -18.24
CA ALA A 508 5.26 -5.85 -17.16
C ALA A 508 4.62 -7.03 -16.44
N VAL A 509 3.29 -7.05 -16.34
CA VAL A 509 2.52 -8.24 -15.97
C VAL A 509 1.79 -8.70 -17.21
N SER A 510 2.22 -9.80 -17.78
CA SER A 510 1.48 -10.44 -18.86
C SER A 510 0.17 -11.01 -18.32
N TRP A 511 -0.78 -11.34 -19.18
CA TRP A 511 -1.98 -12.04 -18.76
C TRP A 511 -1.65 -13.39 -18.10
N LEU A 512 -0.55 -14.04 -18.46
CA LEU A 512 -0.07 -15.27 -17.79
C LEU A 512 0.37 -15.00 -16.36
N ASP A 513 1.03 -13.88 -16.09
CA ASP A 513 1.39 -13.51 -14.74
C ASP A 513 0.15 -13.21 -13.89
N ALA A 514 -0.82 -12.51 -14.48
CA ALA A 514 -2.10 -12.26 -13.84
C ALA A 514 -2.88 -13.56 -13.58
N LYS A 515 -2.84 -14.50 -14.54
CA LYS A 515 -3.42 -15.83 -14.38
C LYS A 515 -2.73 -16.63 -13.28
N ALA A 516 -1.39 -16.64 -13.26
CA ALA A 516 -0.63 -17.32 -12.21
C ALA A 516 -0.95 -16.75 -10.83
N THR A 517 -0.98 -15.42 -10.70
CA THR A 517 -1.35 -14.76 -9.44
C THR A 517 -2.76 -15.13 -8.99
N HIS A 518 -3.72 -15.11 -9.91
CA HIS A 518 -5.10 -15.50 -9.60
C HIS A 518 -5.23 -16.99 -9.23
N GLN A 519 -4.45 -17.88 -9.86
CA GLN A 519 -4.45 -19.31 -9.51
C GLN A 519 -3.82 -19.57 -8.13
N LEU A 520 -2.83 -18.76 -7.74
CA LEU A 520 -2.18 -18.86 -6.44
C LEU A 520 -3.06 -18.34 -5.30
N ASP A 521 -3.73 -17.25 -5.53
CA ASP A 521 -4.68 -16.64 -4.59
C ASP A 521 -5.92 -16.08 -5.32
N PRO A 522 -6.90 -16.93 -5.63
CA PRO A 522 -8.09 -16.52 -6.36
C PRO A 522 -8.96 -15.51 -5.62
N GLN A 523 -8.81 -15.45 -4.32
CA GLN A 523 -9.61 -14.58 -3.46
C GLN A 523 -8.89 -13.28 -3.12
N GLY A 524 -7.58 -13.25 -3.31
CA GLY A 524 -6.72 -12.18 -2.82
C GLY A 524 -6.75 -12.04 -1.29
N PRO A 525 -5.87 -11.27 -0.71
CA PRO A 525 -5.95 -10.96 0.71
C PRO A 525 -7.15 -10.07 1.04
#